data_d0447a92e80c19b2f6a42cfaa5fb217f
#
_entry.id   d0447a92e80c19b2f6a42cfaa5fb217f
#
_cell.length_a   1.000
_cell.length_b   1.000
_cell.length_c   1.000
_cell.angle_alpha   90.00
_cell.angle_beta   90.00
_cell.angle_gamma   90.00
#
_symmetry.space_group_name_H-M   'P 1'
#
loop_
_entity.id
_entity.type
_entity.pdbx_description
1 polymer ?
#
loop_
_entity_poly.entity_id
_entity_poly.type
_entity_poly.pdbx_seq_one_letter_code
_entity_poly.pdbx_strand_id
1 'polypeptide(L)'
;MSEEVIRFPGARRPDRTRRVDAYGVGIAVYEWGAPDARPLLLAHGGFDFAGTFDGFAPLLADGGWRVVSWDHRGHGDSDHAALYSWQADLRDALLVMDSVGHEPMPIVGHSKG
;
A
#
# COMPACT_ATOMS: atom_id res chain seq x y z
N MET A 1 -0.02 23.79 -8.91
CA MET A 1 0.38 22.80 -8.06
C MET A 1 1.62 22.12 -8.44
N SER A 2 2.46 22.22 -7.59
CA SER A 2 3.81 21.82 -7.92
C SER A 2 4.03 20.31 -7.87
N GLU A 3 3.18 19.56 -7.17
CA GLU A 3 3.45 18.14 -7.08
C GLU A 3 3.27 17.41 -8.40
N GLU A 4 2.53 17.97 -9.34
CA GLU A 4 2.46 17.35 -10.65
C GLU A 4 3.74 17.49 -11.44
N VAL A 5 4.52 18.49 -11.14
CA VAL A 5 5.75 18.79 -11.88
C VAL A 5 6.83 17.74 -11.59
N ILE A 6 6.79 17.08 -10.44
CA ILE A 6 7.85 16.21 -10.00
C ILE A 6 7.57 14.73 -10.27
N ARG A 7 6.54 14.41 -11.01
CA ARG A 7 6.22 13.02 -11.30
C ARG A 7 7.13 12.42 -12.35
N PHE A 8 7.53 11.19 -12.12
CA PHE A 8 8.22 10.42 -13.15
C PHE A 8 7.25 10.07 -14.27
N PRO A 9 7.74 9.92 -15.52
CA PRO A 9 6.90 9.47 -16.62
C PRO A 9 6.22 8.15 -16.27
N GLY A 10 4.92 8.07 -16.51
CA GLY A 10 4.12 6.89 -16.21
C GLY A 10 3.64 6.78 -14.78
N ALA A 11 4.12 7.66 -13.90
CA ALA A 11 3.63 7.65 -12.53
C ALA A 11 2.19 8.15 -12.48
N ARG A 12 1.39 7.53 -11.61
CA ARG A 12 0.00 7.89 -11.45
C ARG A 12 -0.37 7.78 -9.98
N ARG A 13 -1.10 8.76 -9.49
CA ARG A 13 -1.61 8.72 -8.12
C ARG A 13 -2.59 7.56 -7.96
N PRO A 14 -2.73 7.05 -6.73
CA PRO A 14 -3.74 6.01 -6.49
C PRO A 14 -5.12 6.45 -6.92
N ASP A 15 -5.89 5.49 -7.43
CA ASP A 15 -7.29 5.73 -7.78
C ASP A 15 -8.15 5.91 -6.55
N ARG A 16 -7.78 5.26 -5.44
CA ARG A 16 -8.50 5.32 -4.17
C ARG A 16 -7.50 5.32 -3.01
N THR A 17 -7.87 6.02 -1.94
CA THR A 17 -7.12 5.99 -0.68
C THR A 17 -8.10 5.77 0.46
N ARG A 18 -7.66 5.07 1.50
CA ARG A 18 -8.45 4.82 2.68
C ARG A 18 -7.56 4.52 3.88
N ARG A 19 -8.14 4.34 5.03
CA ARG A 19 -7.39 3.97 6.23
C ARG A 19 -7.98 2.69 6.80
N VAL A 20 -7.10 1.86 7.34
CA VAL A 20 -7.46 0.66 8.06
C VAL A 20 -7.02 0.85 9.52
N ASP A 21 -7.92 0.56 10.45
CA ASP A 21 -7.58 0.64 11.86
C ASP A 21 -6.89 -0.65 12.31
N ALA A 22 -5.66 -0.51 12.75
CA ALA A 22 -4.85 -1.62 13.24
C ALA A 22 -4.71 -1.50 14.76
N TYR A 23 -5.80 -1.82 15.46
CA TYR A 23 -5.85 -1.74 16.93
C TYR A 23 -5.44 -0.35 17.43
N GLY A 24 -6.05 0.68 16.86
CA GLY A 24 -5.82 2.06 17.24
C GLY A 24 -4.75 2.77 16.43
N VAL A 25 -4.05 2.06 15.55
CA VAL A 25 -3.06 2.66 14.66
C VAL A 25 -3.66 2.74 13.25
N GLY A 26 -3.82 3.95 12.73
CA GLY A 26 -4.37 4.15 11.39
C GLY A 26 -3.32 3.85 10.33
N ILE A 27 -3.62 2.92 9.43
CA ILE A 27 -2.73 2.53 8.34
C ILE A 27 -3.29 3.11 7.04
N ALA A 28 -2.51 3.92 6.37
CA ALA A 28 -2.90 4.51 5.09
C ALA A 28 -2.77 3.46 3.98
N VAL A 29 -3.83 3.28 3.20
CA VAL A 29 -3.92 2.27 2.15
C VAL A 29 -4.23 2.95 0.82
N TYR A 30 -3.55 2.51 -0.22
CA TYR A 30 -3.64 3.09 -1.57
C TYR A 30 -3.95 1.99 -2.57
N GLU A 31 -4.85 2.27 -3.51
CA GLU A 31 -5.26 1.29 -4.52
C GLU A 31 -5.22 1.88 -5.93
N TRP A 32 -4.78 1.06 -6.87
CA TRP A 32 -4.80 1.35 -8.31
C TRP A 32 -5.57 0.22 -9.00
N GLY A 33 -6.31 0.56 -10.05
CA GLY A 33 -7.01 -0.41 -10.86
C GLY A 33 -8.46 -0.59 -10.45
N ALA A 34 -9.18 -1.45 -11.16
CA ALA A 34 -10.61 -1.66 -10.95
C ALA A 34 -10.88 -2.31 -9.58
N PRO A 35 -11.91 -1.86 -8.85
CA PRO A 35 -12.17 -2.41 -7.52
C PRO A 35 -12.58 -3.88 -7.52
N ASP A 36 -13.05 -4.39 -8.64
CA ASP A 36 -13.45 -5.80 -8.78
C ASP A 36 -12.40 -6.67 -9.44
N ALA A 37 -11.24 -6.13 -9.78
CA ALA A 37 -10.15 -6.90 -10.34
C ALA A 37 -9.47 -7.76 -9.26
N ARG A 38 -8.66 -8.73 -9.69
CA ARG A 38 -7.91 -9.57 -8.75
C ARG A 38 -6.94 -8.72 -7.93
N PRO A 39 -6.96 -8.87 -6.59
CA PRO A 39 -6.06 -8.08 -5.74
C PRO A 39 -4.62 -8.60 -5.78
N LEU A 40 -3.69 -7.65 -5.71
CA LEU A 40 -2.26 -7.90 -5.56
C LEU A 40 -1.72 -6.85 -4.58
N LEU A 41 -1.00 -7.30 -3.56
CA LEU A 41 -0.46 -6.40 -2.55
C LEU A 41 0.99 -6.07 -2.83
N LEU A 42 1.35 -4.80 -2.63
CA LEU A 42 2.73 -4.33 -2.71
C LEU A 42 3.16 -3.81 -1.34
N ALA A 43 4.23 -4.39 -0.78
CA ALA A 43 4.77 -4.00 0.51
C ALA A 43 6.09 -3.26 0.33
N HIS A 44 6.18 -2.02 0.83
CA HIS A 44 7.39 -1.21 0.68
C HIS A 44 8.51 -1.65 1.64
N GLY A 45 9.74 -1.19 1.36
CA GLY A 45 10.88 -1.43 2.23
C GLY A 45 10.88 -0.57 3.48
N GLY A 46 11.77 -0.89 4.40
CA GLY A 46 11.97 -0.07 5.60
C GLY A 46 12.43 1.33 5.24
N PHE A 47 11.98 2.32 6.01
CA PHE A 47 12.26 3.75 5.78
C PHE A 47 11.74 4.26 4.43
N ASP A 48 10.74 3.59 3.90
CA ASP A 48 10.13 3.94 2.64
C ASP A 48 8.64 4.20 2.86
N PHE A 49 7.86 4.30 1.80
CA PHE A 49 6.42 4.48 1.89
C PHE A 49 5.77 4.01 0.58
N ALA A 50 4.45 3.85 0.61
CA ALA A 50 3.74 3.29 -0.53
C ALA A 50 3.87 4.14 -1.80
N GLY A 51 4.07 5.45 -1.66
CA GLY A 51 4.22 6.35 -2.81
C GLY A 51 5.38 6.00 -3.74
N THR A 52 6.37 5.23 -3.27
CA THR A 52 7.44 4.77 -4.16
C THR A 52 6.92 3.85 -5.25
N PHE A 53 5.73 3.28 -5.09
CA PHE A 53 5.10 2.43 -6.10
C PHE A 53 4.27 3.20 -7.13
N ASP A 54 4.26 4.54 -7.08
CA ASP A 54 3.45 5.36 -8.00
C ASP A 54 3.81 5.13 -9.48
N GLY A 55 5.03 4.66 -9.76
CA GLY A 55 5.42 4.30 -11.12
C GLY A 55 5.14 2.85 -11.46
N PHE A 56 5.33 1.93 -10.49
CA PHE A 56 5.20 0.49 -10.72
C PHE A 56 3.75 0.02 -10.63
N ALA A 57 3.00 0.50 -9.63
CA ALA A 57 1.63 0.05 -9.42
C ALA A 57 0.71 0.30 -10.62
N PRO A 58 0.79 1.47 -11.32
CA PRO A 58 -0.04 1.67 -12.49
C PRO A 58 0.20 0.65 -13.60
N LEU A 59 1.44 0.18 -13.76
CA LEU A 59 1.74 -0.85 -14.77
C LEU A 59 1.02 -2.15 -14.46
N LEU A 60 0.98 -2.55 -13.19
CA LEU A 60 0.25 -3.75 -12.78
C LEU A 60 -1.25 -3.56 -12.92
N ALA A 61 -1.75 -2.38 -12.56
CA ALA A 61 -3.18 -2.08 -12.70
C ALA A 61 -3.63 -2.12 -14.16
N ASP A 62 -2.80 -1.60 -15.06
CA ASP A 62 -3.07 -1.65 -16.50
C ASP A 62 -3.06 -3.09 -17.01
N GLY A 63 -2.36 -3.99 -16.33
CA GLY A 63 -2.37 -5.42 -16.62
C GLY A 63 -3.56 -6.17 -16.05
N GLY A 64 -4.50 -5.49 -15.42
CA GLY A 64 -5.74 -6.10 -14.94
C GLY A 64 -5.77 -6.43 -13.46
N TRP A 65 -4.83 -5.91 -12.67
CA TRP A 65 -4.79 -6.14 -11.23
C TRP A 65 -5.44 -5.00 -10.45
N ARG A 66 -6.04 -5.34 -9.31
CA ARG A 66 -6.34 -4.38 -8.26
C ARG A 66 -5.11 -4.31 -7.34
N VAL A 67 -4.32 -3.27 -7.47
CA VAL A 67 -3.07 -3.16 -6.74
C VAL A 67 -3.32 -2.42 -5.43
N VAL A 68 -2.94 -3.04 -4.32
CA VAL A 68 -3.14 -2.48 -2.99
C VAL A 68 -1.77 -2.35 -2.32
N SER A 69 -1.45 -1.15 -1.85
CA SER A 69 -0.26 -0.90 -1.07
C SER A 69 -0.63 -0.11 0.17
N TRP A 70 0.26 -0.09 1.14
CA TRP A 70 0.01 0.67 2.37
C TRP A 70 1.33 1.20 2.91
N ASP A 71 1.24 2.28 3.70
CA ASP A 71 2.39 2.76 4.44
C ASP A 71 2.49 1.97 5.74
N HIS A 72 3.66 1.40 6.01
CA HIS A 72 3.92 0.74 7.30
C HIS A 72 3.71 1.74 8.43
N ARG A 73 3.39 1.22 9.62
CA ARG A 73 3.23 2.10 10.79
C ARG A 73 4.46 2.98 10.96
N GLY A 74 4.24 4.25 11.26
CA GLY A 74 5.31 5.22 11.42
C GLY A 74 5.94 5.71 10.14
N HIS A 75 5.43 5.28 8.97
CA HIS A 75 5.93 5.69 7.65
C HIS A 75 4.82 6.41 6.88
N GLY A 76 5.22 7.29 5.97
CA GLY A 76 4.29 7.99 5.09
C GLY A 76 3.14 8.62 5.85
N ASP A 77 1.92 8.32 5.43
CA ASP A 77 0.69 8.87 6.02
C ASP A 77 0.07 7.97 7.08
N SER A 78 0.69 6.84 7.41
CA SER A 78 0.22 5.99 8.51
C SER A 78 0.60 6.60 9.84
N ASP A 79 -0.18 6.28 10.88
CA ASP A 79 0.06 6.80 12.22
C ASP A 79 1.37 6.26 12.80
N HIS A 80 1.99 7.06 13.64
CA HIS A 80 3.07 6.59 14.50
C HIS A 80 2.49 5.76 15.64
N ALA A 81 3.28 4.84 16.16
CA ALA A 81 2.83 3.92 17.20
C ALA A 81 3.88 3.79 18.30
N ALA A 82 3.46 3.26 19.45
CA ALA A 82 4.37 2.99 20.54
C ALA A 82 5.17 1.70 20.32
N LEU A 83 4.66 0.80 19.47
CA LEU A 83 5.28 -0.50 19.22
C LEU A 83 5.65 -0.62 17.73
N TYR A 84 6.92 -0.90 17.48
CA TYR A 84 7.46 -1.19 16.16
C TYR A 84 8.18 -2.53 16.23
N SER A 85 7.70 -3.52 15.48
CA SER A 85 8.29 -4.84 15.45
C SER A 85 7.84 -5.57 14.19
N TRP A 86 8.53 -6.67 13.86
CA TRP A 86 8.11 -7.53 12.76
C TRP A 86 6.70 -8.08 12.98
N GLN A 87 6.37 -8.43 14.24
CA GLN A 87 5.04 -8.94 14.56
C GLN A 87 3.97 -7.88 14.36
N ALA A 88 4.25 -6.64 14.76
CA ALA A 88 3.30 -5.55 14.55
C ALA A 88 3.09 -5.26 13.07
N ASP A 89 4.18 -5.24 12.28
CA ASP A 89 4.10 -5.03 10.84
C ASP A 89 3.31 -6.15 10.17
N LEU A 90 3.52 -7.39 10.58
CA LEU A 90 2.78 -8.53 10.03
C LEU A 90 1.30 -8.43 10.37
N ARG A 91 0.97 -8.05 11.60
CA ARG A 91 -0.43 -7.87 12.00
C ARG A 91 -1.10 -6.77 11.17
N ASP A 92 -0.40 -5.66 10.94
CA ASP A 92 -0.93 -4.59 10.11
C ASP A 92 -1.18 -5.09 8.68
N ALA A 93 -0.25 -5.85 8.11
CA ALA A 93 -0.40 -6.43 6.79
C ALA A 93 -1.63 -7.35 6.71
N LEU A 94 -1.83 -8.20 7.72
CA LEU A 94 -2.99 -9.09 7.76
C LEU A 94 -4.30 -8.31 7.81
N LEU A 95 -4.35 -7.21 8.55
CA LEU A 95 -5.54 -6.37 8.62
C LEU A 95 -5.81 -5.66 7.30
N VAL A 96 -4.75 -5.22 6.60
CA VAL A 96 -4.90 -4.66 5.26
C VAL A 96 -5.45 -5.73 4.31
N MET A 97 -4.91 -6.96 4.37
CA MET A 97 -5.39 -8.06 3.55
C MET A 97 -6.86 -8.36 3.82
N ASP A 98 -7.26 -8.43 5.10
CA ASP A 98 -8.66 -8.67 5.47
C ASP A 98 -9.58 -7.59 4.90
N SER A 99 -9.12 -6.36 4.84
CA SER A 99 -9.91 -5.25 4.29
C SER A 99 -10.10 -5.36 2.78
N VAL A 100 -9.27 -6.16 2.11
CA VAL A 100 -9.32 -6.36 0.66
C VAL A 100 -10.21 -7.56 0.32
N GLY A 101 -10.06 -8.66 1.06
CA GLY A 101 -10.82 -9.87 0.82
C GLY A 101 -10.23 -11.05 1.58
N HIS A 102 -10.87 -12.20 1.48
CA HIS A 102 -10.46 -13.40 2.21
C HIS A 102 -9.91 -14.50 1.31
N GLU A 103 -9.93 -14.30 -0.01
CA GLU A 103 -9.30 -15.24 -0.92
C GLU A 103 -7.79 -15.05 -0.94
N PRO A 104 -7.01 -16.10 -1.20
CA PRO A 104 -5.57 -15.95 -1.33
C PRO A 104 -5.21 -14.93 -2.40
N MET A 105 -4.22 -14.10 -2.12
CA MET A 105 -3.78 -13.05 -3.04
C MET A 105 -2.27 -12.93 -3.04
N PRO A 106 -1.65 -12.62 -4.19
CA PRO A 106 -0.21 -12.45 -4.25
C PRO A 106 0.24 -11.19 -3.52
N ILE A 107 1.43 -11.29 -2.93
CA ILE A 107 2.11 -10.16 -2.29
C ILE A 107 3.48 -10.03 -2.91
N VAL A 108 3.83 -8.82 -3.32
CA VAL A 108 5.17 -8.49 -3.77
C VAL A 108 5.79 -7.58 -2.73
N GLY A 109 6.87 -8.03 -2.12
CA GLY A 109 7.59 -7.25 -1.12
C GLY A 109 8.91 -6.75 -1.68
N HIS A 110 9.32 -5.56 -1.24
CA HIS A 110 10.61 -4.98 -1.57
C HIS A 110 11.38 -4.77 -0.27
N SER A 111 12.57 -5.36 -0.16
CA SER A 111 13.43 -5.27 1.02
C SER A 111 12.69 -5.85 2.25
N LYS A 112 12.37 -5.04 3.24
CA LYS A 112 11.66 -5.48 4.43
C LYS A 112 10.25 -5.99 4.14
N GLY A 113 9.63 -5.45 3.11
CA GLY A 113 8.28 -5.87 2.70
C GLY A 113 8.25 -7.23 2.02
#